data_6fdaef11e8500ea5b686ccb845cc1817
#
_entry.id   6fdaef11e8500ea5b686ccb845cc1817
#
_cell.length_a   1.000
_cell.length_b   1.000
_cell.length_c   1.000
_cell.angle_alpha   90.00
_cell.angle_beta   90.00
_cell.angle_gamma   90.00
#
_symmetry.space_group_name_H-M   'P 1'
#
loop_
_entity.id
_entity.type
_entity.pdbx_description
1 polymer ?
#
loop_
_entity_poly.entity_id
_entity_poly.type
_entity_poly.pdbx_seq_one_letter_code
_entity_poly.pdbx_strand_id
1 'polypeptide(L)'
;MAQTLFDKYGGVPVVTEIVRDFYKRVMRRPKLRRYFVNVPLEAVIHHQIAFVSMVMGKTPHDYSGRSMKEAHKGIGITSASFELAAELLSDTLVSAEVDQADIDTIMAKVASLRADIVER
;
A
#
# COMPACT_ATOMS: atom_id res chain seq x y z
N MET A 1 -16.65 18.96 10.99
CA MET A 1 -15.64 18.62 9.98
C MET A 1 -15.58 17.11 9.77
N ALA A 2 -15.45 16.70 8.53
CA ALA A 2 -15.35 15.28 8.24
C ALA A 2 -14.01 14.72 8.72
N GLN A 3 -14.05 13.61 9.41
CA GLN A 3 -12.88 12.90 9.84
C GLN A 3 -12.28 12.13 8.64
N THR A 4 -10.96 12.17 8.46
CA THR A 4 -10.31 11.37 7.42
C THR A 4 -10.28 9.90 7.84
N LEU A 5 -10.09 9.00 6.88
CA LEU A 5 -9.89 7.58 7.20
C LEU A 5 -8.66 7.40 8.07
N PHE A 6 -7.63 8.19 7.82
CA PHE A 6 -6.41 8.19 8.64
C PHE A 6 -6.72 8.42 10.12
N ASP A 7 -7.50 9.47 10.41
CA ASP A 7 -7.88 9.80 11.79
C ASP A 7 -8.86 8.79 12.36
N LYS A 8 -9.83 8.36 11.54
CA LYS A 8 -10.88 7.42 11.96
C LYS A 8 -10.31 6.13 12.53
N TYR A 9 -9.23 5.61 11.93
CA TYR A 9 -8.67 4.33 12.33
C TYR A 9 -7.48 4.43 13.28
N GLY A 10 -7.07 5.61 13.68
CA GLY A 10 -6.08 5.77 14.74
C GLY A 10 -4.73 6.34 14.33
N GLY A 11 -4.61 6.84 13.11
CA GLY A 11 -3.40 7.54 12.69
C GLY A 11 -2.19 6.65 12.42
N VAL A 12 -1.00 7.21 12.58
CA VAL A 12 0.27 6.54 12.25
C VAL A 12 0.44 5.16 12.90
N PRO A 13 0.14 4.96 14.20
CA PRO A 13 0.32 3.63 14.79
C PRO A 13 -0.47 2.54 14.08
N VAL A 14 -1.71 2.82 13.70
CA VAL A 14 -2.58 1.84 13.02
C VAL A 14 -2.11 1.61 11.59
N VAL A 15 -1.78 2.69 10.85
CA VAL A 15 -1.26 2.55 9.49
C VAL A 15 0.04 1.74 9.49
N THR A 16 0.90 1.95 10.49
CA THR A 16 2.14 1.18 10.64
C THR A 16 1.85 -0.32 10.74
N GLU A 17 0.89 -0.69 11.59
CA GLU A 17 0.50 -2.09 11.76
C GLU A 17 -0.06 -2.69 10.47
N ILE A 18 -0.91 -1.93 9.78
CA ILE A 18 -1.49 -2.37 8.51
C ILE A 18 -0.39 -2.63 7.47
N VAL A 19 0.54 -1.69 7.31
CA VAL A 19 1.61 -1.81 6.33
C VAL A 19 2.53 -2.99 6.67
N ARG A 20 2.88 -3.16 7.94
CA ARG A 20 3.74 -4.29 8.35
C ARG A 20 3.07 -5.64 8.13
N ASP A 21 1.77 -5.75 8.44
CA ASP A 21 1.02 -6.97 8.19
C ASP A 21 0.93 -7.26 6.68
N PHE A 22 0.69 -6.23 5.89
CA PHE A 22 0.66 -6.35 4.43
C PHE A 22 1.96 -6.96 3.91
N TYR A 23 3.13 -6.42 4.32
CA TYR A 23 4.41 -6.93 3.84
C TYR A 23 4.74 -8.31 4.38
N LYS A 24 4.25 -8.69 5.56
CA LYS A 24 4.35 -10.08 6.02
C LYS A 24 3.64 -11.03 5.04
N ARG A 25 2.46 -10.64 4.58
CA ARG A 25 1.69 -11.42 3.61
C ARG A 25 2.38 -11.46 2.25
N VAL A 26 2.92 -10.32 1.81
CA VAL A 26 3.66 -10.21 0.55
C VAL A 26 4.87 -11.15 0.55
N MET A 27 5.63 -11.16 1.63
CA MET A 27 6.86 -11.96 1.72
C MET A 27 6.60 -13.46 1.81
N ARG A 28 5.36 -13.88 2.06
CA ARG A 28 4.95 -15.29 2.03
C ARG A 28 4.59 -15.77 0.63
N ARG A 29 4.51 -14.86 -0.35
CA ARG A 29 4.14 -15.18 -1.73
C ARG A 29 5.36 -15.09 -2.63
N PRO A 30 5.86 -16.23 -3.15
CA PRO A 30 7.06 -16.21 -4.01
C PRO A 30 6.96 -15.26 -5.21
N LYS A 31 5.77 -15.13 -5.79
CA LYS A 31 5.53 -14.22 -6.92
C LYS A 31 5.83 -12.76 -6.58
N LEU A 32 5.63 -12.37 -5.32
CA LEU A 32 5.86 -11.00 -4.88
C LEU A 32 7.20 -10.85 -4.19
N ARG A 33 7.60 -11.86 -3.39
CA ARG A 33 8.86 -11.83 -2.65
C ARG A 33 10.06 -11.58 -3.56
N ARG A 34 10.03 -12.10 -4.79
CA ARG A 34 11.14 -11.95 -5.73
C ARG A 34 11.48 -10.49 -6.04
N TYR A 35 10.51 -9.57 -5.91
CA TYR A 35 10.77 -8.15 -6.15
C TYR A 35 11.58 -7.49 -5.06
N PHE A 36 11.77 -8.18 -3.92
CA PHE A 36 12.42 -7.61 -2.74
C PHE A 36 13.75 -8.26 -2.38
N VAL A 37 14.31 -9.07 -3.27
CA VAL A 37 15.53 -9.86 -3.00
C VAL A 37 16.70 -8.97 -2.57
N ASN A 38 16.91 -7.85 -3.24
CA ASN A 38 18.01 -6.94 -2.92
C ASN A 38 17.51 -5.56 -2.48
N VAL A 39 16.32 -5.52 -1.90
CA VAL A 39 15.67 -4.27 -1.49
C VAL A 39 15.63 -4.20 0.03
N PRO A 40 16.00 -3.05 0.63
CA PRO A 40 15.90 -2.88 2.09
C PRO A 40 14.43 -2.75 2.48
N LEU A 41 13.83 -3.84 2.92
CA LEU A 41 12.39 -3.92 3.21
C LEU A 41 11.92 -2.87 4.22
N GLU A 42 12.73 -2.59 5.25
CA GLU A 42 12.35 -1.57 6.24
C GLU A 42 12.22 -0.18 5.62
N ALA A 43 13.07 0.15 4.65
CA ALA A 43 12.94 1.42 3.93
C ALA A 43 11.66 1.46 3.10
N VAL A 44 11.30 0.34 2.45
CA VAL A 44 10.06 0.23 1.70
C VAL A 44 8.86 0.39 2.61
N ILE A 45 8.86 -0.29 3.75
CA ILE A 45 7.77 -0.21 4.74
C ILE A 45 7.60 1.23 5.22
N HIS A 46 8.70 1.89 5.57
CA HIS A 46 8.68 3.28 6.05
C HIS A 46 8.06 4.21 5.00
N HIS A 47 8.47 4.03 3.75
CA HIS A 47 7.95 4.82 2.63
C HIS A 47 6.44 4.55 2.42
N GLN A 48 6.03 3.28 2.51
CA GLN A 48 4.64 2.92 2.31
C GLN A 48 3.73 3.39 3.44
N ILE A 49 4.24 3.50 4.66
CA ILE A 49 3.45 4.08 5.76
C ILE A 49 3.04 5.51 5.39
N ALA A 50 3.97 6.31 4.88
CA ALA A 50 3.67 7.67 4.45
C ALA A 50 2.68 7.67 3.28
N PHE A 51 2.86 6.78 2.31
CA PHE A 51 2.00 6.70 1.15
C PHE A 51 0.57 6.28 1.51
N VAL A 52 0.42 5.22 2.31
CA VAL A 52 -0.91 4.74 2.74
C VAL A 52 -1.61 5.79 3.59
N SER A 53 -0.87 6.49 4.44
CA SER A 53 -1.42 7.59 5.23
C SER A 53 -2.03 8.66 4.31
N MET A 54 -1.34 9.00 3.22
CA MET A 54 -1.83 9.97 2.24
C MET A 54 -3.09 9.45 1.54
N VAL A 55 -3.11 8.17 1.15
CA VAL A 55 -4.29 7.54 0.53
C VAL A 55 -5.48 7.60 1.48
N MET A 56 -5.25 7.47 2.78
CA MET A 56 -6.31 7.54 3.80
C MET A 56 -6.70 8.95 4.19
N GLY A 57 -6.18 9.96 3.50
CA GLY A 57 -6.62 11.33 3.66
C GLY A 57 -5.65 12.29 4.33
N LYS A 58 -4.47 11.83 4.73
CA LYS A 58 -3.45 12.72 5.28
C LYS A 58 -2.97 13.67 4.19
N THR A 59 -2.58 14.88 4.59
CA THR A 59 -2.20 15.93 3.64
C THR A 59 -1.00 15.53 2.77
N PRO A 60 -1.09 15.64 1.42
CA PRO A 60 -0.01 15.22 0.53
C PRO A 60 1.35 15.86 0.76
N HIS A 61 1.39 17.10 1.27
CA HIS A 61 2.67 17.78 1.49
C HIS A 61 3.52 17.13 2.58
N ASP A 62 2.94 16.21 3.36
CA ASP A 62 3.68 15.45 4.35
C ASP A 62 4.43 14.26 3.71
N TYR A 63 4.16 14.00 2.45
CA TYR A 63 4.78 12.90 1.73
C TYR A 63 5.99 13.41 0.94
N SER A 64 7.17 12.91 1.27
CA SER A 64 8.42 13.34 0.66
C SER A 64 9.12 12.27 -0.19
N GLY A 65 8.46 11.14 -0.41
CA GLY A 65 9.03 10.04 -1.18
C GLY A 65 8.87 10.20 -2.69
N ARG A 66 9.40 9.22 -3.43
CA ARG A 66 9.22 9.16 -4.88
C ARG A 66 7.77 8.82 -5.22
N SER A 67 7.32 9.25 -6.41
CA SER A 67 5.99 8.87 -6.89
C SER A 67 5.93 7.35 -7.11
N MET A 68 4.73 6.79 -7.16
CA MET A 68 4.55 5.37 -7.44
C MET A 68 5.15 4.98 -8.79
N LYS A 69 5.02 5.83 -9.79
CA LYS A 69 5.60 5.60 -11.11
C LYS A 69 7.12 5.50 -11.05
N GLU A 70 7.76 6.46 -10.37
CA GLU A 70 9.22 6.47 -10.24
C GLU A 70 9.72 5.29 -9.41
N ALA A 71 9.03 4.97 -8.32
CA ALA A 71 9.42 3.88 -7.44
C ALA A 71 9.35 2.52 -8.11
N HIS A 72 8.44 2.35 -9.07
CA HIS A 72 8.23 1.07 -9.74
C HIS A 72 8.82 0.98 -11.13
N LYS A 73 9.39 2.06 -11.65
CA LYS A 73 9.96 2.09 -12.99
C LYS A 73 11.11 1.09 -13.09
N GLY A 74 11.08 0.27 -14.13
CA GLY A 74 12.14 -0.70 -14.41
C GLY A 74 12.06 -1.99 -13.61
N ILE A 75 11.13 -2.11 -12.67
CA ILE A 75 11.00 -3.33 -11.85
C ILE A 75 10.31 -4.45 -12.65
N GLY A 76 9.46 -4.09 -13.60
CA GLY A 76 8.79 -5.08 -14.44
C GLY A 76 7.60 -5.77 -13.76
N ILE A 77 6.87 -5.04 -12.93
CA ILE A 77 5.71 -5.59 -12.23
C ILE A 77 4.62 -5.97 -13.24
N THR A 78 4.14 -7.21 -13.15
CA THR A 78 3.09 -7.72 -14.04
C THR A 78 1.71 -7.38 -13.51
N SER A 79 0.71 -7.40 -14.39
CA SER A 79 -0.70 -7.28 -14.01
C SER A 79 -1.07 -8.29 -12.93
N ALA A 80 -0.66 -9.56 -13.10
CA ALA A 80 -0.97 -10.61 -12.15
C ALA A 80 -0.38 -10.33 -10.77
N SER A 81 0.86 -9.84 -10.72
CA SER A 81 1.51 -9.47 -9.45
C SER A 81 0.81 -8.30 -8.79
N PHE A 82 0.42 -7.29 -9.56
CA PHE A 82 -0.34 -6.16 -9.04
C PHE A 82 -1.67 -6.62 -8.44
N GLU A 83 -2.40 -7.46 -9.15
CA GLU A 83 -3.70 -7.97 -8.68
C GLU A 83 -3.55 -8.80 -7.39
N LEU A 84 -2.51 -9.63 -7.31
CA LEU A 84 -2.24 -10.40 -6.10
C LEU A 84 -1.92 -9.47 -4.91
N ALA A 85 -1.08 -8.46 -5.12
CA ALA A 85 -0.77 -7.50 -4.07
C ALA A 85 -2.02 -6.74 -3.62
N ALA A 86 -2.87 -6.33 -4.56
CA ALA A 86 -4.12 -5.65 -4.23
C ALA A 86 -5.04 -6.55 -3.39
N GLU A 87 -5.15 -7.83 -3.74
CA GLU A 87 -5.92 -8.81 -2.98
C GLU A 87 -5.39 -8.94 -1.55
N LEU A 88 -4.05 -9.03 -1.39
CA LEU A 88 -3.45 -9.13 -0.07
C LEU A 88 -3.67 -7.86 0.75
N LEU A 89 -3.65 -6.69 0.12
CA LEU A 89 -3.95 -5.44 0.82
C LEU A 89 -5.39 -5.42 1.31
N SER A 90 -6.33 -5.84 0.47
CA SER A 90 -7.74 -5.95 0.87
C SER A 90 -7.90 -6.89 2.07
N ASP A 91 -7.26 -8.06 2.01
CA ASP A 91 -7.29 -9.03 3.12
C ASP A 91 -6.71 -8.44 4.41
N THR A 92 -5.63 -7.66 4.27
CA THR A 92 -4.99 -7.00 5.41
C THR A 92 -5.95 -5.99 6.05
N LEU A 93 -6.66 -5.22 5.23
CA LEU A 93 -7.63 -4.23 5.72
C LEU A 93 -8.80 -4.91 6.44
N VAL A 94 -9.26 -6.04 5.91
CA VAL A 94 -10.30 -6.84 6.59
C VAL A 94 -9.81 -7.30 7.96
N SER A 95 -8.58 -7.81 8.03
CA SER A 95 -7.98 -8.27 9.30
C SER A 95 -7.80 -7.13 10.30
N ALA A 96 -7.61 -5.91 9.81
CA ALA A 96 -7.48 -4.72 10.65
C ALA A 96 -8.84 -4.13 11.06
N GLU A 97 -9.92 -4.82 10.71
CA GLU A 97 -11.29 -4.43 11.06
C GLU A 97 -11.73 -3.10 10.44
N VAL A 98 -11.23 -2.82 9.25
CA VAL A 98 -11.65 -1.65 8.48
C VAL A 98 -13.02 -1.96 7.85
N ASP A 99 -13.95 -1.01 7.91
CA ASP A 99 -15.27 -1.17 7.33
C ASP A 99 -15.20 -1.38 5.82
N GLN A 100 -16.07 -2.22 5.27
CA GLN A 100 -16.04 -2.56 3.86
C GLN A 100 -16.15 -1.33 2.95
N ALA A 101 -16.98 -0.36 3.30
CA ALA A 101 -17.12 0.87 2.51
C ALA A 101 -15.79 1.64 2.42
N ASP A 102 -15.01 1.63 3.50
CA ASP A 102 -13.72 2.30 3.55
C ASP A 102 -12.66 1.49 2.80
N ILE A 103 -12.73 0.15 2.88
CA ILE A 103 -11.87 -0.72 2.08
C ILE A 103 -12.10 -0.44 0.58
N ASP A 104 -13.36 -0.34 0.17
CA ASP A 104 -13.69 -0.06 -1.23
C ASP A 104 -13.12 1.27 -1.68
N THR A 105 -13.18 2.30 -0.83
CA THR A 105 -12.59 3.61 -1.10
C THR A 105 -11.07 3.53 -1.27
N ILE A 106 -10.40 2.83 -0.36
CA ILE A 106 -8.95 2.66 -0.41
C ILE A 106 -8.54 1.87 -1.66
N MET A 107 -9.24 0.77 -1.93
CA MET A 107 -8.92 -0.08 -3.07
C MET A 107 -9.18 0.61 -4.41
N ALA A 108 -10.17 1.50 -4.48
CA ALA A 108 -10.39 2.30 -5.70
C ALA A 108 -9.21 3.22 -5.98
N LYS A 109 -8.62 3.82 -4.94
CA LYS A 109 -7.42 4.66 -5.09
C LYS A 109 -6.22 3.83 -5.51
N VAL A 110 -6.06 2.64 -4.94
CA VAL A 110 -4.98 1.72 -5.33
C VAL A 110 -5.14 1.31 -6.79
N ALA A 111 -6.35 0.97 -7.20
CA ALA A 111 -6.63 0.59 -8.59
C ALA A 111 -6.26 1.72 -9.57
N SER A 112 -6.46 2.97 -9.18
CA SER A 112 -6.11 4.12 -10.02
C SER A 112 -4.60 4.23 -10.27
N LEU A 113 -3.78 3.56 -9.48
CA LEU A 113 -2.32 3.59 -9.62
C LEU A 113 -1.80 2.46 -10.50
N ARG A 114 -2.67 1.58 -10.98
CA ARG A 114 -2.27 0.43 -11.80
C ARG A 114 -1.39 0.84 -12.98
N ALA A 115 -1.77 1.90 -13.70
CA ALA A 115 -1.02 2.35 -14.86
C ALA A 115 0.40 2.84 -14.52
N ASP A 116 0.59 3.34 -13.29
CA ASP A 116 1.90 3.82 -12.84
C ASP A 116 2.80 2.69 -12.33
N ILE A 117 2.22 1.56 -11.95
CA ILE A 117 2.92 0.46 -11.30
C ILE A 117 3.18 -0.70 -12.26
N VAL A 118 2.17 -1.10 -13.03
CA VAL A 118 2.25 -2.25 -13.93
C VAL A 118 3.00 -1.88 -15.20
N GLU A 119 4.02 -2.66 -15.53
CA GLU A 119 4.82 -2.48 -16.74
C GLU A 119 4.62 -3.60 -17.77
N ARG A 120 3.92 -4.67 -17.39
CA ARG A 120 3.74 -5.84 -18.25
C ARG A 120 2.34 -6.45 -18.14
#